data_b58dc20579f49b4ac2d01f68c73b8e58
#
_entry.id   b58dc20579f49b4ac2d01f68c73b8e58
#
_cell.length_a   1.000
_cell.length_b   1.000
_cell.length_c   1.000
_cell.angle_alpha   90.00
_cell.angle_beta   90.00
_cell.angle_gamma   90.00
#
_symmetry.space_group_name_H-M   'P 1'
#
loop_
_entity.id
_entity.type
_entity.pdbx_description
1 polymer ?
#
loop_
_entity_poly.entity_id
_entity_poly.type
_entity_poly.pdbx_seq_one_letter_code
_entity_poly.pdbx_strand_id
1 'polypeptide(L)'
;MSNVRWESPFPYSLAFNLFKQHFEEINRSYWAFVPAANTIKSFAKKSLLDDNADPKKFFLIPDEEDRRMAPTYGEWKTDFSEYVNYSRLNIIMLLSSCFETYLRTVVSLSFESKPGVIINCQDAVDGAALLKRDIMYGNMNDKSYRFGEVIEEVCRGEWANRFCAFQKYFGKLPPQLLDLSKDLDELRVTRNNLGHYFGRRKDVYSAPIDFEPIETTRISHERILKYFKLIYSAAKMIDGYLHKNIIGSYDIIKKYFFSLSNGEILTDPYNPDAYQLRKLLGRHDLTRVGKKYYDELVTYCETNYVESETDCIFTRKRCVKEINRRLKESGTKLLYNGQVVPFDPLSFKLLLIKDNLYDKDNYSERKIGNNRQVQYLHSLALIDYVTKKLESNSNSIME
;
A
#
# COMPACT_ATOMS: atom_id res chain seq x y z
N MET A 1 12.28 23.69 -17.43
CA MET A 1 10.93 23.19 -17.15
C MET A 1 10.96 22.63 -15.74
N SER A 2 10.00 23.00 -14.89
CA SER A 2 9.97 22.50 -13.52
C SER A 2 9.80 20.98 -13.54
N ASN A 3 10.48 20.28 -12.64
CA ASN A 3 10.42 18.82 -12.54
C ASN A 3 9.13 18.36 -11.80
N VAL A 4 7.99 18.90 -12.24
CA VAL A 4 6.67 18.81 -11.57
C VAL A 4 6.24 17.36 -11.30
N ARG A 5 6.72 16.42 -12.13
CA ARG A 5 6.39 14.99 -11.98
C ARG A 5 7.04 14.36 -10.75
N TRP A 6 8.29 14.71 -10.48
CA TRP A 6 9.08 14.09 -9.41
C TRP A 6 9.19 14.94 -8.15
N GLU A 7 8.92 16.23 -8.26
CA GLU A 7 8.97 17.21 -7.17
C GLU A 7 7.55 17.66 -6.81
N SER A 8 6.91 16.93 -5.92
CA SER A 8 5.60 17.31 -5.41
C SER A 8 5.72 18.48 -4.41
N PRO A 9 4.91 19.52 -4.52
CA PRO A 9 4.85 20.60 -3.53
C PRO A 9 4.12 20.19 -2.26
N PHE A 10 3.49 19.03 -2.25
CA PHE A 10 2.79 18.49 -1.08
C PHE A 10 3.78 17.78 -0.17
N PRO A 11 3.62 17.91 1.16
CA PRO A 11 4.51 17.25 2.10
C PRO A 11 4.27 15.74 2.20
N TYR A 12 3.10 15.26 1.74
CA TYR A 12 2.64 13.88 1.85
C TYR A 12 1.82 13.47 0.64
N SER A 13 1.73 12.14 0.42
CA SER A 13 0.87 11.55 -0.61
C SER A 13 -0.63 11.68 -0.27
N LEU A 14 -1.48 11.49 -1.29
CA LEU A 14 -2.94 11.38 -1.08
C LEU A 14 -3.29 10.17 -0.19
N ALA A 15 -2.50 9.09 -0.28
CA ALA A 15 -2.67 7.92 0.56
C ALA A 15 -2.47 8.25 2.05
N PHE A 16 -1.47 9.08 2.38
CA PHE A 16 -1.25 9.51 3.76
C PHE A 16 -2.34 10.45 4.26
N ASN A 17 -2.84 11.34 3.42
CA ASN A 17 -3.95 12.22 3.81
C ASN A 17 -5.21 11.42 4.14
N LEU A 18 -5.54 10.40 3.35
CA LEU A 18 -6.65 9.49 3.64
C LEU A 18 -6.41 8.70 4.93
N PHE A 19 -5.20 8.16 5.10
CA PHE A 19 -4.80 7.50 6.35
C PHE A 19 -5.00 8.42 7.56
N LYS A 20 -4.54 9.66 7.46
CA LYS A 20 -4.67 10.65 8.55
C LYS A 20 -6.13 10.88 8.92
N GLN A 21 -7.03 11.01 7.95
CA GLN A 21 -8.47 11.17 8.21
C GLN A 21 -9.03 9.97 9.01
N HIS A 22 -8.80 8.75 8.54
CA HIS A 22 -9.26 7.54 9.24
C HIS A 22 -8.60 7.37 10.62
N PHE A 23 -7.32 7.68 10.73
CA PHE A 23 -6.60 7.66 12.00
C PHE A 23 -7.18 8.66 13.01
N GLU A 24 -7.52 9.87 12.56
CA GLU A 24 -8.15 10.90 13.38
C GLU A 24 -9.57 10.52 13.81
N GLU A 25 -10.33 9.81 12.96
CA GLU A 25 -11.65 9.25 13.31
C GLU A 25 -11.53 8.23 14.46
N ILE A 26 -10.59 7.31 14.37
CA ILE A 26 -10.32 6.32 15.43
C ILE A 26 -9.91 7.05 16.72
N ASN A 27 -9.03 8.04 16.62
CA ASN A 27 -8.58 8.81 17.77
C ASN A 27 -9.73 9.59 18.43
N ARG A 28 -10.58 10.26 17.65
CA ARG A 28 -11.76 10.97 18.17
C ARG A 28 -12.74 10.00 18.86
N SER A 29 -12.99 8.84 18.26
CA SER A 29 -13.86 7.81 18.85
C SER A 29 -13.31 7.31 20.20
N TYR A 30 -12.01 7.08 20.29
CA TYR A 30 -11.36 6.68 21.54
C TYR A 30 -11.48 7.75 22.61
N TRP A 31 -11.25 9.02 22.25
CA TRP A 31 -11.35 10.16 23.20
C TRP A 31 -12.79 10.56 23.53
N ALA A 32 -13.77 10.19 22.72
CA ALA A 32 -15.19 10.28 23.12
C ALA A 32 -15.54 9.24 24.18
N PHE A 33 -15.00 8.02 24.04
CA PHE A 33 -15.26 6.91 24.96
C PHE A 33 -14.59 7.06 26.33
N VAL A 34 -13.28 7.42 26.39
CA VAL A 34 -12.49 7.41 27.63
C VAL A 34 -13.08 8.29 28.73
N PRO A 35 -13.37 9.60 28.51
CA PRO A 35 -13.98 10.42 29.55
C PRO A 35 -15.39 9.98 29.91
N ALA A 36 -16.20 9.52 28.97
CA ALA A 36 -17.53 8.99 29.23
C ALA A 36 -17.48 7.77 30.17
N ALA A 37 -16.61 6.80 29.86
CA ALA A 37 -16.43 5.62 30.71
C ALA A 37 -15.96 5.98 32.12
N ASN A 38 -15.01 6.92 32.26
CA ASN A 38 -14.53 7.38 33.56
C ASN A 38 -15.63 8.11 34.34
N THR A 39 -16.44 8.92 33.66
CA THR A 39 -17.56 9.64 34.26
C THR A 39 -18.61 8.68 34.78
N ILE A 40 -19.06 7.72 33.97
CA ILE A 40 -20.03 6.70 34.37
C ILE A 40 -19.51 5.93 35.59
N LYS A 41 -18.25 5.47 35.56
CA LYS A 41 -17.64 4.77 36.69
C LYS A 41 -17.62 5.62 37.98
N SER A 42 -17.30 6.89 37.85
CA SER A 42 -17.28 7.82 38.98
C SER A 42 -18.67 8.08 39.57
N PHE A 43 -19.68 8.27 38.72
CA PHE A 43 -21.06 8.52 39.18
C PHE A 43 -21.65 7.25 39.79
N ALA A 44 -21.49 6.06 39.17
CA ALA A 44 -21.95 4.82 39.75
C ALA A 44 -21.36 4.54 41.13
N LYS A 45 -20.04 4.78 41.31
CA LYS A 45 -19.35 4.68 42.60
C LYS A 45 -19.95 5.62 43.68
N LYS A 46 -20.36 6.83 43.27
CA LYS A 46 -20.95 7.79 44.22
C LYS A 46 -22.40 7.49 44.60
N SER A 47 -23.16 6.89 43.66
CA SER A 47 -24.58 6.61 43.82
C SER A 47 -24.82 5.24 44.45
N LEU A 48 -23.97 4.26 44.19
CA LEU A 48 -24.05 2.91 44.69
C LEU A 48 -22.88 2.68 45.66
N LEU A 49 -23.11 2.98 46.92
CA LEU A 49 -22.06 2.97 47.95
C LEU A 49 -21.66 1.58 48.43
N ASP A 50 -22.52 0.57 48.18
CA ASP A 50 -22.31 -0.82 48.55
C ASP A 50 -22.18 -1.71 47.31
N ASP A 51 -21.18 -2.60 47.29
CA ASP A 51 -20.98 -3.56 46.21
C ASP A 51 -22.19 -4.51 46.02
N ASN A 52 -23.03 -4.73 47.02
CA ASN A 52 -24.27 -5.49 46.93
C ASN A 52 -25.47 -4.64 46.46
N ALA A 53 -25.30 -3.34 46.27
CA ALA A 53 -26.38 -2.48 45.80
C ALA A 53 -26.85 -2.92 44.39
N ASP A 54 -28.16 -2.81 44.15
CA ASP A 54 -28.74 -3.09 42.85
C ASP A 54 -28.43 -1.99 41.87
N PRO A 55 -27.67 -2.27 40.80
CA PRO A 55 -27.26 -1.27 39.80
C PRO A 55 -28.43 -0.72 38.97
N LYS A 56 -29.56 -1.41 38.91
CA LYS A 56 -30.76 -0.98 38.18
C LYS A 56 -31.39 0.25 38.79
N LYS A 57 -31.13 0.54 40.07
CA LYS A 57 -31.51 1.80 40.72
C LYS A 57 -30.81 3.02 40.15
N PHE A 58 -29.66 2.82 39.48
CA PHE A 58 -28.87 3.87 38.88
C PHE A 58 -29.05 3.94 37.35
N PHE A 59 -29.15 2.78 36.68
CA PHE A 59 -29.26 2.72 35.23
C PHE A 59 -30.74 2.54 34.82
N LEU A 60 -31.21 3.37 33.91
CA LEU A 60 -32.51 3.22 33.28
C LEU A 60 -32.44 2.12 32.23
N ILE A 61 -32.98 0.94 32.59
CA ILE A 61 -32.98 -0.23 31.70
C ILE A 61 -34.45 -0.56 31.44
N PRO A 62 -34.83 -0.89 30.17
CA PRO A 62 -36.18 -1.44 29.89
C PRO A 62 -36.42 -2.72 30.66
N ASP A 63 -37.60 -2.92 31.22
CA ASP A 63 -37.97 -4.06 32.06
C ASP A 63 -37.68 -5.40 31.36
N GLU A 64 -37.86 -5.48 30.04
CA GLU A 64 -37.58 -6.69 29.26
C GLU A 64 -36.10 -7.07 29.19
N GLU A 65 -35.18 -6.12 29.36
CA GLU A 65 -33.72 -6.26 29.30
C GLU A 65 -33.10 -6.44 30.72
N ASP A 66 -33.88 -6.31 31.74
CA ASP A 66 -33.46 -6.30 33.13
C ASP A 66 -32.60 -7.51 33.53
N ARG A 67 -32.95 -8.70 33.01
CA ARG A 67 -32.24 -9.97 33.26
C ARG A 67 -30.81 -10.02 32.69
N ARG A 68 -30.45 -9.09 31.80
CA ARG A 68 -29.12 -9.03 31.14
C ARG A 68 -28.11 -8.25 31.95
N MET A 69 -28.54 -7.48 32.92
CA MET A 69 -27.67 -6.71 33.76
C MET A 69 -27.17 -7.55 34.95
N ALA A 70 -25.94 -7.30 35.37
CA ALA A 70 -25.39 -7.89 36.58
C ALA A 70 -26.28 -7.57 37.77
N PRO A 71 -26.55 -8.54 38.68
CA PRO A 71 -27.46 -8.37 39.81
C PRO A 71 -26.92 -7.42 40.88
N THR A 72 -25.59 -7.27 40.99
CA THR A 72 -24.96 -6.43 42.00
C THR A 72 -24.03 -5.38 41.36
N TYR A 73 -23.80 -4.29 42.07
CA TYR A 73 -22.86 -3.24 41.65
C TYR A 73 -21.42 -3.78 41.56
N GLY A 74 -21.01 -4.69 42.43
CA GLY A 74 -19.70 -5.33 42.39
C GLY A 74 -19.46 -6.11 41.09
N GLU A 75 -20.44 -6.90 40.65
CA GLU A 75 -20.41 -7.61 39.38
C GLU A 75 -20.47 -6.67 38.21
N TRP A 76 -21.37 -5.69 38.20
CA TRP A 76 -21.43 -4.66 37.17
C TRP A 76 -20.09 -3.92 37.01
N LYS A 77 -19.42 -3.57 38.09
CA LYS A 77 -18.12 -2.91 38.09
C LYS A 77 -17.04 -3.78 37.40
N THR A 78 -17.11 -5.08 37.60
CA THR A 78 -16.24 -6.05 36.94
C THR A 78 -16.54 -6.11 35.44
N ASP A 79 -17.81 -6.32 35.07
CA ASP A 79 -18.26 -6.35 33.68
C ASP A 79 -17.94 -5.06 32.91
N PHE A 80 -18.15 -3.94 33.55
CA PHE A 80 -17.80 -2.64 32.96
C PHE A 80 -16.29 -2.48 32.77
N SER A 81 -15.45 -3.02 33.66
CA SER A 81 -14.00 -3.01 33.50
C SER A 81 -13.56 -3.91 32.35
N GLU A 82 -14.22 -5.07 32.16
CA GLU A 82 -14.01 -5.91 30.97
C GLU A 82 -14.44 -5.19 29.68
N TYR A 83 -15.60 -4.54 29.68
CA TYR A 83 -16.06 -3.77 28.52
C TYR A 83 -15.06 -2.68 28.13
N VAL A 84 -14.50 -1.94 29.09
CA VAL A 84 -13.45 -0.94 28.85
C VAL A 84 -12.19 -1.59 28.26
N ASN A 85 -11.80 -2.77 28.74
CA ASN A 85 -10.68 -3.52 28.18
C ASN A 85 -10.96 -3.97 26.74
N TYR A 86 -12.12 -4.55 26.46
CA TYR A 86 -12.54 -4.93 25.09
C TYR A 86 -12.57 -3.73 24.15
N SER A 87 -13.03 -2.58 24.63
CA SER A 87 -13.00 -1.34 23.83
C SER A 87 -11.58 -0.93 23.44
N ARG A 88 -10.61 -1.07 24.35
CA ARG A 88 -9.18 -0.83 24.05
C ARG A 88 -8.63 -1.85 23.06
N LEU A 89 -8.97 -3.12 23.21
CA LEU A 89 -8.56 -4.18 22.29
C LEU A 89 -9.09 -3.92 20.87
N ASN A 90 -10.34 -3.47 20.74
CA ASN A 90 -10.93 -3.08 19.46
C ASN A 90 -10.20 -1.90 18.82
N ILE A 91 -9.73 -0.93 19.58
CA ILE A 91 -8.93 0.19 19.06
C ILE A 91 -7.62 -0.33 18.44
N ILE A 92 -6.97 -1.33 19.03
CA ILE A 92 -5.77 -1.95 18.43
C ILE A 92 -6.08 -2.56 17.07
N MET A 93 -7.20 -3.25 16.94
CA MET A 93 -7.64 -3.85 15.67
C MET A 93 -7.88 -2.77 14.61
N LEU A 94 -8.60 -1.71 14.96
CA LEU A 94 -8.88 -0.59 14.05
C LEU A 94 -7.61 0.13 13.61
N LEU A 95 -6.71 0.45 14.54
CA LEU A 95 -5.44 1.11 14.25
C LEU A 95 -4.56 0.26 13.32
N SER A 96 -4.46 -1.04 13.60
CA SER A 96 -3.66 -1.96 12.79
C SER A 96 -4.23 -2.08 11.37
N SER A 97 -5.57 -2.23 11.25
CA SER A 97 -6.23 -2.32 9.95
C SER A 97 -6.10 -1.03 9.13
N CYS A 98 -6.23 0.13 9.78
CA CYS A 98 -6.00 1.43 9.17
C CYS A 98 -4.57 1.55 8.62
N PHE A 99 -3.57 1.14 9.41
CA PHE A 99 -2.17 1.19 9.01
C PHE A 99 -1.83 0.19 7.91
N GLU A 100 -2.34 -1.05 7.97
CA GLU A 100 -2.14 -2.07 6.93
C GLU A 100 -2.79 -1.64 5.60
N THR A 101 -3.96 -1.03 5.62
CA THR A 101 -4.63 -0.46 4.43
C THR A 101 -3.80 0.67 3.83
N TYR A 102 -3.32 1.60 4.66
CA TYR A 102 -2.43 2.67 4.23
C TYR A 102 -1.14 2.12 3.59
N LEU A 103 -0.45 1.20 4.28
CA LEU A 103 0.81 0.64 3.81
C LEU A 103 0.62 -0.01 2.43
N ARG A 104 -0.43 -0.79 2.26
CA ARG A 104 -0.77 -1.43 0.99
C ARG A 104 -1.04 -0.40 -0.10
N THR A 105 -1.74 0.68 0.22
CA THR A 105 -2.07 1.74 -0.74
C THR A 105 -0.82 2.50 -1.18
N VAL A 106 0.03 2.94 -0.24
CA VAL A 106 1.23 3.73 -0.58
C VAL A 106 2.28 2.91 -1.31
N VAL A 107 2.41 1.62 -0.97
CA VAL A 107 3.31 0.68 -1.67
C VAL A 107 2.79 0.41 -3.09
N SER A 108 1.48 0.22 -3.28
CA SER A 108 0.88 0.10 -4.62
C SER A 108 1.14 1.33 -5.47
N LEU A 109 0.90 2.53 -4.93
CA LEU A 109 1.19 3.79 -5.62
C LEU A 109 2.67 3.90 -6.02
N SER A 110 3.57 3.42 -5.16
CA SER A 110 5.01 3.45 -5.43
C SER A 110 5.40 2.55 -6.61
N PHE A 111 4.89 1.33 -6.66
CA PHE A 111 5.11 0.43 -7.79
C PHE A 111 4.44 0.92 -9.07
N GLU A 112 3.26 1.49 -8.98
CA GLU A 112 2.57 2.09 -10.11
C GLU A 112 3.32 3.33 -10.63
N SER A 113 3.88 4.16 -9.74
CA SER A 113 4.63 5.37 -10.10
C SER A 113 5.96 5.04 -10.80
N LYS A 114 6.71 4.07 -10.27
CA LYS A 114 8.00 3.62 -10.79
C LYS A 114 8.04 2.10 -10.97
N PRO A 115 7.35 1.53 -11.96
CA PRO A 115 7.30 0.08 -12.15
C PRO A 115 8.67 -0.56 -12.37
N GLY A 116 9.62 0.21 -12.91
CA GLY A 116 10.99 -0.23 -13.14
C GLY A 116 11.77 -0.65 -11.89
N VAL A 117 11.33 -0.26 -10.68
CA VAL A 117 11.98 -0.67 -9.42
C VAL A 117 11.95 -2.19 -9.22
N ILE A 118 10.96 -2.88 -9.80
CA ILE A 118 10.84 -4.35 -9.72
C ILE A 118 12.00 -5.04 -10.45
N ILE A 119 12.56 -4.39 -11.45
CA ILE A 119 13.63 -4.91 -12.31
C ILE A 119 14.94 -4.15 -12.15
N ASN A 120 15.12 -3.42 -11.04
CA ASN A 120 16.28 -2.55 -10.77
C ASN A 120 16.59 -1.50 -11.84
N CYS A 121 15.58 -1.11 -12.62
CA CYS A 121 15.65 -0.08 -13.66
C CYS A 121 14.73 1.09 -13.28
N GLN A 122 15.00 1.76 -12.17
CA GLN A 122 14.10 2.72 -11.53
C GLN A 122 13.57 3.80 -12.48
N ASP A 123 14.41 4.29 -13.41
CA ASP A 123 14.07 5.41 -14.28
C ASP A 123 13.71 4.96 -15.72
N ALA A 124 13.63 3.65 -15.96
CA ALA A 124 13.35 3.12 -17.29
C ALA A 124 11.91 3.37 -17.75
N VAL A 125 10.97 3.52 -16.81
CA VAL A 125 9.54 3.67 -17.12
C VAL A 125 8.87 4.60 -16.14
N ASP A 126 8.19 5.63 -16.67
CA ASP A 126 7.28 6.46 -15.88
C ASP A 126 5.88 5.82 -15.86
N GLY A 127 5.41 5.48 -14.66
CA GLY A 127 4.09 4.89 -14.47
C GLY A 127 2.92 5.79 -14.90
N ALA A 128 3.12 7.11 -14.93
CA ALA A 128 2.08 8.03 -15.40
C ALA A 128 1.84 7.92 -16.92
N ALA A 129 2.89 7.69 -17.72
CA ALA A 129 2.76 7.43 -19.14
C ALA A 129 1.97 6.14 -19.40
N LEU A 130 2.28 5.08 -18.64
CA LEU A 130 1.55 3.82 -18.72
C LEU A 130 0.08 3.97 -18.35
N LEU A 131 -0.20 4.69 -17.28
CA LEU A 131 -1.56 4.93 -16.81
C LEU A 131 -2.39 5.67 -17.87
N LYS A 132 -1.84 6.73 -18.48
CA LYS A 132 -2.53 7.46 -19.56
C LYS A 132 -2.88 6.54 -20.71
N ARG A 133 -1.93 5.73 -21.15
CA ARG A 133 -2.15 4.75 -22.22
C ARG A 133 -3.25 3.75 -21.85
N ASP A 134 -3.19 3.16 -20.65
CA ASP A 134 -4.16 2.13 -20.24
C ASP A 134 -5.60 2.70 -20.15
N ILE A 135 -5.73 3.94 -19.73
CA ILE A 135 -7.03 4.65 -19.74
C ILE A 135 -7.51 4.87 -21.17
N MET A 136 -6.66 5.36 -22.07
CA MET A 136 -7.01 5.66 -23.46
C MET A 136 -7.45 4.41 -24.25
N TYR A 137 -6.78 3.29 -24.04
CA TYR A 137 -7.08 2.03 -24.76
C TYR A 137 -8.07 1.11 -24.04
N GLY A 138 -8.68 1.57 -22.94
CA GLY A 138 -9.65 0.78 -22.16
C GLY A 138 -9.02 -0.46 -21.48
N ASN A 139 -7.70 -0.50 -21.37
CA ASN A 139 -6.95 -1.64 -20.85
C ASN A 139 -6.82 -1.67 -19.31
N MET A 140 -7.62 -0.87 -18.60
CA MET A 140 -7.62 -0.80 -17.13
C MET A 140 -7.81 -2.16 -16.45
N ASN A 141 -8.42 -3.12 -17.16
CA ASN A 141 -8.58 -4.49 -16.71
C ASN A 141 -7.46 -5.44 -17.19
N ASP A 142 -6.48 -4.94 -17.95
CA ASP A 142 -5.36 -5.79 -18.37
C ASP A 142 -4.50 -6.12 -17.15
N LYS A 143 -4.52 -7.42 -16.83
CA LYS A 143 -3.83 -8.02 -15.67
C LYS A 143 -2.31 -8.00 -15.77
N SER A 144 -1.74 -7.35 -16.78
CA SER A 144 -0.29 -7.29 -17.03
C SER A 144 0.50 -6.52 -15.95
N TYR A 145 -0.17 -5.67 -15.17
CA TYR A 145 0.41 -4.85 -14.08
C TYR A 145 0.02 -5.35 -12.69
N ARG A 146 -0.01 -6.62 -12.45
CA ARG A 146 -0.30 -7.14 -11.12
C ARG A 146 0.96 -7.13 -10.26
N PHE A 147 1.09 -6.09 -9.47
CA PHE A 147 2.10 -6.00 -8.41
C PHE A 147 1.73 -6.78 -7.13
N GLY A 148 0.65 -7.56 -7.15
CA GLY A 148 0.09 -8.18 -5.94
C GLY A 148 1.11 -8.95 -5.12
N GLU A 149 1.97 -9.74 -5.76
CA GLU A 149 2.97 -10.56 -5.07
C GLU A 149 4.08 -9.72 -4.42
N VAL A 150 4.59 -8.71 -5.12
CA VAL A 150 5.62 -7.81 -4.57
C VAL A 150 5.04 -6.89 -3.49
N ILE A 151 3.77 -6.48 -3.61
CA ILE A 151 3.06 -5.75 -2.56
C ILE A 151 2.92 -6.62 -1.31
N GLU A 152 2.55 -7.90 -1.46
CA GLU A 152 2.47 -8.84 -0.34
C GLU A 152 3.83 -9.04 0.34
N GLU A 153 4.93 -9.13 -0.42
CA GLU A 153 6.29 -9.26 0.13
C GLU A 153 6.65 -8.06 1.03
N VAL A 154 6.26 -6.85 0.62
CA VAL A 154 6.51 -5.62 1.39
C VAL A 154 5.53 -5.45 2.57
N CYS A 155 4.28 -5.90 2.42
CA CYS A 155 3.20 -5.58 3.35
C CYS A 155 2.88 -6.71 4.35
N ARG A 156 3.39 -7.94 4.16
CA ARG A 156 3.09 -9.09 5.03
C ARG A 156 4.31 -9.65 5.74
N GLY A 157 4.08 -10.38 6.82
CA GLY A 157 5.12 -11.03 7.60
C GLY A 157 5.64 -10.17 8.74
N GLU A 158 6.80 -10.51 9.24
CA GLU A 158 7.52 -9.79 10.29
C GLU A 158 8.13 -8.50 9.76
N TRP A 159 8.22 -7.47 10.59
CA TRP A 159 8.69 -6.15 10.15
C TRP A 159 10.13 -6.14 9.65
N ALA A 160 10.99 -6.98 10.21
CA ALA A 160 12.35 -7.14 9.69
C ALA A 160 12.34 -7.58 8.21
N ASN A 161 11.51 -8.58 7.87
CA ASN A 161 11.37 -9.07 6.49
C ASN A 161 10.72 -8.01 5.59
N ARG A 162 9.69 -7.29 6.09
CA ARG A 162 9.06 -6.18 5.35
C ARG A 162 10.08 -5.09 5.04
N PHE A 163 10.93 -4.71 5.99
CA PHE A 163 11.97 -3.70 5.77
C PHE A 163 13.06 -4.18 4.80
N CYS A 164 13.43 -5.45 4.82
CA CYS A 164 14.33 -6.02 3.81
C CYS A 164 13.71 -5.95 2.41
N ALA A 165 12.43 -6.32 2.26
CA ALA A 165 11.71 -6.21 1.00
C ALA A 165 11.57 -4.76 0.55
N PHE A 166 11.29 -3.86 1.49
CA PHE A 166 11.19 -2.43 1.23
C PHE A 166 12.51 -1.86 0.68
N GLN A 167 13.64 -2.21 1.32
CA GLN A 167 14.96 -1.78 0.88
C GLN A 167 15.35 -2.38 -0.47
N LYS A 168 14.94 -3.62 -0.73
CA LYS A 168 15.16 -4.29 -2.01
C LYS A 168 14.55 -3.53 -3.20
N TYR A 169 13.33 -2.98 -3.04
CA TYR A 169 12.63 -2.31 -4.13
C TYR A 169 12.83 -0.79 -4.15
N PHE A 170 12.86 -0.17 -2.97
CA PHE A 170 12.81 1.29 -2.87
C PHE A 170 14.11 1.92 -2.37
N GLY A 171 15.12 1.11 -2.01
CA GLY A 171 16.40 1.59 -1.53
C GLY A 171 16.45 1.79 -0.02
N LYS A 172 17.52 2.45 0.46
CA LYS A 172 17.86 2.54 1.87
C LYS A 172 16.83 3.33 2.69
N LEU A 173 16.23 2.68 3.67
CA LEU A 173 15.26 3.28 4.58
C LEU A 173 15.91 4.21 5.62
N PRO A 174 15.16 5.20 6.14
CA PRO A 174 15.61 5.99 7.28
C PRO A 174 15.89 5.11 8.50
N PRO A 175 17.04 5.29 9.20
CA PRO A 175 17.37 4.50 10.39
C PRO A 175 16.29 4.54 11.46
N GLN A 176 15.71 5.71 11.70
CA GLN A 176 14.62 5.90 12.69
C GLN A 176 13.39 5.01 12.43
N LEU A 177 13.12 4.66 11.16
CA LEU A 177 12.04 3.74 10.82
C LEU A 177 12.43 2.29 11.17
N LEU A 178 13.69 1.91 10.95
CA LEU A 178 14.20 0.58 11.29
C LEU A 178 14.17 0.34 12.81
N ASP A 179 14.41 1.37 13.61
CA ASP A 179 14.36 1.31 15.08
C ASP A 179 12.94 0.95 15.60
N LEU A 180 11.90 1.21 14.82
CA LEU A 180 10.51 0.87 15.17
C LEU A 180 10.15 -0.61 14.95
N SER A 181 11.04 -1.41 14.34
CA SER A 181 10.75 -2.79 13.93
C SER A 181 10.17 -3.64 15.08
N LYS A 182 10.82 -3.61 16.24
CA LYS A 182 10.41 -4.37 17.43
C LYS A 182 9.02 -3.96 17.95
N ASP A 183 8.77 -2.66 18.07
CA ASP A 183 7.48 -2.16 18.55
C ASP A 183 6.35 -2.45 17.57
N LEU A 184 6.63 -2.39 16.27
CA LEU A 184 5.67 -2.74 15.22
C LEU A 184 5.39 -4.26 15.18
N ASP A 185 6.38 -5.11 15.44
CA ASP A 185 6.16 -6.56 15.56
C ASP A 185 5.37 -6.90 16.83
N GLU A 186 5.62 -6.23 17.95
CA GLU A 186 4.82 -6.38 19.16
C GLU A 186 3.35 -6.05 18.91
N LEU A 187 3.08 -4.94 18.19
CA LEU A 187 1.72 -4.56 17.78
C LEU A 187 1.09 -5.63 16.87
N ARG A 188 1.83 -6.12 15.87
CA ARG A 188 1.39 -7.18 14.94
C ARG A 188 1.01 -8.46 15.68
N VAL A 189 1.86 -8.91 16.62
CA VAL A 189 1.59 -10.10 17.45
C VAL A 189 0.35 -9.87 18.32
N THR A 190 0.24 -8.72 18.97
CA THR A 190 -0.93 -8.35 19.78
C THR A 190 -2.20 -8.39 18.94
N ARG A 191 -2.20 -7.76 17.75
CA ARG A 191 -3.34 -7.77 16.82
C ARG A 191 -3.71 -9.19 16.38
N ASN A 192 -2.73 -10.03 16.04
CA ASN A 192 -2.99 -11.41 15.63
C ASN A 192 -3.61 -12.24 16.76
N ASN A 193 -3.13 -12.07 17.98
CA ASN A 193 -3.73 -12.74 19.15
C ASN A 193 -5.17 -12.28 19.38
N LEU A 194 -5.47 -11.00 19.16
CA LEU A 194 -6.84 -10.49 19.23
C LEU A 194 -7.73 -11.10 18.15
N GLY A 195 -7.26 -11.13 16.90
CA GLY A 195 -8.05 -11.62 15.77
C GLY A 195 -8.32 -13.13 15.78
N HIS A 196 -7.39 -13.93 16.32
CA HIS A 196 -7.48 -15.39 16.29
C HIS A 196 -7.90 -16.01 17.62
N TYR A 197 -7.61 -15.35 18.75
CA TYR A 197 -7.80 -15.91 20.10
C TYR A 197 -8.62 -15.02 21.02
N PHE A 198 -9.35 -14.05 20.51
CA PHE A 198 -10.14 -13.08 21.29
C PHE A 198 -9.33 -12.35 22.38
N GLY A 199 -8.03 -12.10 22.09
CA GLY A 199 -7.13 -11.51 23.07
C GLY A 199 -6.67 -12.43 24.20
N ARG A 200 -6.92 -13.74 24.07
CA ARG A 200 -6.46 -14.75 25.03
C ARG A 200 -5.08 -15.30 24.64
N ARG A 201 -4.44 -16.02 25.53
CA ARG A 201 -3.10 -16.58 25.28
C ARG A 201 -3.18 -17.80 24.36
N LYS A 202 -2.34 -17.82 23.32
CA LYS A 202 -2.29 -18.89 22.30
C LYS A 202 -1.89 -20.25 22.88
N ASP A 203 -0.95 -20.24 23.82
CA ASP A 203 -0.36 -21.43 24.45
C ASP A 203 -1.39 -22.27 25.23
N VAL A 204 -2.50 -21.67 25.64
CA VAL A 204 -3.55 -22.33 26.41
C VAL A 204 -4.52 -23.15 25.53
N TYR A 205 -4.54 -22.90 24.20
CA TYR A 205 -5.42 -23.64 23.28
C TYR A 205 -4.82 -24.93 22.72
N SER A 206 -3.54 -25.22 22.99
CA SER A 206 -2.87 -26.39 22.41
C SER A 206 -3.20 -27.71 23.08
N ALA A 207 -3.74 -27.71 24.31
CA ALA A 207 -4.21 -28.89 25.02
C ALA A 207 -5.29 -28.50 26.07
N PRO A 208 -6.57 -28.41 25.68
CA PRO A 208 -7.63 -28.09 26.63
C PRO A 208 -7.95 -29.31 27.49
N ILE A 209 -7.16 -29.50 28.52
CA ILE A 209 -7.50 -30.52 29.57
C ILE A 209 -8.46 -29.90 30.58
N ASP A 210 -8.36 -28.57 30.80
CA ASP A 210 -9.19 -27.81 31.71
C ASP A 210 -10.04 -26.83 30.90
N PHE A 211 -11.36 -26.99 30.97
CA PHE A 211 -12.34 -26.09 30.33
C PHE A 211 -12.54 -24.80 31.13
N GLU A 212 -11.51 -24.33 31.82
CA GLU A 212 -11.56 -23.08 32.55
C GLU A 212 -11.53 -21.85 31.63
N PRO A 213 -12.30 -20.81 31.94
CA PRO A 213 -12.26 -19.54 31.17
C PRO A 213 -10.89 -18.91 31.26
N ILE A 214 -10.26 -18.69 30.07
CA ILE A 214 -8.96 -18.03 29.96
C ILE A 214 -9.18 -16.52 30.00
N GLU A 215 -8.46 -15.84 30.90
CA GLU A 215 -8.54 -14.39 31.02
C GLU A 215 -8.07 -13.67 29.72
N THR A 216 -8.77 -12.58 29.40
CA THR A 216 -8.36 -11.71 28.31
C THR A 216 -7.13 -10.90 28.67
N THR A 217 -6.27 -10.66 27.67
CA THR A 217 -5.13 -9.76 27.84
C THR A 217 -5.58 -8.37 28.24
N ARG A 218 -5.02 -7.83 29.30
CA ARG A 218 -5.28 -6.47 29.77
C ARG A 218 -4.39 -5.47 29.06
N ILE A 219 -4.99 -4.42 28.52
CA ILE A 219 -4.28 -3.33 27.86
C ILE A 219 -4.51 -2.01 28.58
N SER A 220 -3.43 -1.36 28.98
CA SER A 220 -3.51 -0.07 29.65
C SER A 220 -3.82 1.08 28.68
N HIS A 221 -4.32 2.17 29.21
CA HIS A 221 -4.54 3.41 28.42
C HIS A 221 -3.24 3.94 27.81
N GLU A 222 -2.16 3.94 28.57
CA GLU A 222 -0.84 4.42 28.16
C GLU A 222 -0.32 3.58 26.97
N ARG A 223 -0.57 2.28 26.97
CA ARG A 223 -0.17 1.41 25.86
C ARG A 223 -0.95 1.70 24.59
N ILE A 224 -2.22 2.03 24.68
CA ILE A 224 -3.01 2.49 23.55
C ILE A 224 -2.43 3.78 22.97
N LEU A 225 -2.09 4.77 23.83
CA LEU A 225 -1.47 6.01 23.39
C LEU A 225 -0.10 5.77 22.73
N LYS A 226 0.70 4.81 23.25
CA LYS A 226 1.96 4.39 22.61
C LYS A 226 1.70 3.86 21.19
N TYR A 227 0.67 3.05 20.98
CA TYR A 227 0.32 2.52 19.65
C TYR A 227 -0.18 3.60 18.69
N PHE A 228 -0.96 4.56 19.14
CA PHE A 228 -1.33 5.72 18.31
C PHE A 228 -0.07 6.44 17.81
N LYS A 229 0.86 6.75 18.72
CA LYS A 229 2.12 7.44 18.37
C LYS A 229 2.99 6.60 17.42
N LEU A 230 3.13 5.31 17.67
CA LEU A 230 3.93 4.37 16.88
C LEU A 230 3.44 4.32 15.43
N ILE A 231 2.14 4.06 15.24
CA ILE A 231 1.52 3.91 13.92
C ILE A 231 1.62 5.22 13.12
N TYR A 232 1.28 6.35 13.75
CA TYR A 232 1.37 7.64 13.08
C TYR A 232 2.80 7.98 12.65
N SER A 233 3.79 7.74 13.53
CA SER A 233 5.20 8.00 13.25
C SER A 233 5.73 7.09 12.13
N ALA A 234 5.40 5.80 12.16
CA ALA A 234 5.79 4.85 11.12
C ALA A 234 5.18 5.24 9.76
N ALA A 235 3.88 5.51 9.71
CA ALA A 235 3.19 5.94 8.48
C ALA A 235 3.80 7.22 7.91
N LYS A 236 4.05 8.22 8.77
CA LYS A 236 4.65 9.50 8.36
C LYS A 236 6.06 9.33 7.78
N MET A 237 6.90 8.48 8.37
CA MET A 237 8.26 8.22 7.88
C MET A 237 8.26 7.43 6.56
N ILE A 238 7.40 6.41 6.45
CA ILE A 238 7.22 5.64 5.21
C ILE A 238 6.75 6.54 4.08
N ASP A 239 5.71 7.33 4.34
CA ASP A 239 5.16 8.25 3.34
C ASP A 239 6.17 9.29 2.90
N GLY A 240 6.80 9.99 3.84
CA GLY A 240 7.79 11.00 3.53
C GLY A 240 8.96 10.47 2.69
N TYR A 241 9.36 9.21 2.92
CA TYR A 241 10.38 8.56 2.11
C TYR A 241 9.88 8.22 0.71
N LEU A 242 8.74 7.52 0.59
CA LEU A 242 8.19 7.06 -0.69
C LEU A 242 7.70 8.23 -1.54
N HIS A 243 7.03 9.19 -0.93
CA HIS A 243 6.51 10.36 -1.64
C HIS A 243 7.64 11.16 -2.28
N LYS A 244 8.71 11.42 -1.52
CA LYS A 244 9.85 12.21 -2.01
C LYS A 244 10.67 11.48 -3.08
N ASN A 245 10.89 10.16 -2.94
CA ASN A 245 11.87 9.46 -3.77
C ASN A 245 11.24 8.66 -4.92
N ILE A 246 9.96 8.27 -4.79
CA ILE A 246 9.31 7.32 -5.70
C ILE A 246 8.02 7.88 -6.32
N ILE A 247 7.11 8.42 -5.50
CA ILE A 247 5.76 8.79 -5.94
C ILE A 247 5.77 10.15 -6.66
N GLY A 248 6.38 11.18 -6.05
CA GLY A 248 6.31 12.54 -6.55
C GLY A 248 4.87 13.01 -6.70
N SER A 249 4.51 13.53 -7.85
CA SER A 249 3.14 13.97 -8.18
C SER A 249 2.27 12.87 -8.83
N TYR A 250 2.71 11.60 -8.79
CA TYR A 250 2.00 10.51 -9.49
C TYR A 250 0.55 10.33 -9.04
N ASP A 251 0.29 10.39 -7.75
CA ASP A 251 -1.05 10.22 -7.19
C ASP A 251 -2.03 11.32 -7.67
N ILE A 252 -1.54 12.55 -7.83
CA ILE A 252 -2.30 13.67 -8.37
C ILE A 252 -2.52 13.49 -9.87
N ILE A 253 -1.50 13.08 -10.63
CA ILE A 253 -1.61 12.76 -12.05
C ILE A 253 -2.60 11.61 -12.26
N LYS A 254 -2.53 10.59 -11.41
CA LYS A 254 -3.50 9.48 -11.41
C LYS A 254 -4.92 9.97 -11.20
N LYS A 255 -5.15 10.84 -10.21
CA LYS A 255 -6.48 11.46 -9.99
C LYS A 255 -6.93 12.28 -11.19
N TYR A 256 -6.03 13.06 -11.80
CA TYR A 256 -6.31 13.86 -12.98
C TYR A 256 -6.80 12.99 -14.15
N PHE A 257 -6.03 11.96 -14.53
CA PHE A 257 -6.40 11.10 -15.65
C PHE A 257 -7.70 10.31 -15.40
N PHE A 258 -7.91 9.81 -14.18
CA PHE A 258 -9.16 9.16 -13.83
C PHE A 258 -10.35 10.13 -13.87
N SER A 259 -10.17 11.35 -13.41
CA SER A 259 -11.23 12.35 -13.43
C SER A 259 -11.60 12.80 -14.84
N LEU A 260 -10.63 12.85 -15.75
CA LEU A 260 -10.88 13.04 -17.18
C LEU A 260 -11.68 11.89 -17.78
N SER A 261 -11.23 10.64 -17.52
CA SER A 261 -11.89 9.45 -18.09
C SER A 261 -13.31 9.23 -17.56
N ASN A 262 -13.59 9.66 -16.33
CA ASN A 262 -14.91 9.55 -15.70
C ASN A 262 -15.80 10.76 -15.93
N GLY A 263 -15.33 11.78 -16.67
CA GLY A 263 -16.10 13.00 -16.93
C GLY A 263 -16.25 13.91 -15.69
N GLU A 264 -15.43 13.73 -14.65
CA GLU A 264 -15.40 14.64 -13.49
C GLU A 264 -14.68 15.95 -13.81
N ILE A 265 -13.75 15.91 -14.76
CA ILE A 265 -13.10 17.06 -15.40
C ILE A 265 -13.56 17.06 -16.85
N LEU A 266 -14.16 18.16 -17.28
CA LEU A 266 -14.62 18.36 -18.65
C LEU A 266 -13.65 19.29 -19.38
N THR A 267 -13.26 18.93 -20.59
CA THR A 267 -12.46 19.82 -21.45
C THR A 267 -13.36 20.99 -21.88
N ASP A 268 -13.19 22.11 -21.21
CA ASP A 268 -13.98 23.32 -21.40
C ASP A 268 -13.04 24.54 -21.52
N PRO A 269 -13.08 25.29 -22.62
CA PRO A 269 -12.25 26.50 -22.79
C PRO A 269 -12.45 27.56 -21.71
N TYR A 270 -13.65 27.61 -21.10
CA TYR A 270 -14.00 28.57 -20.05
C TYR A 270 -13.70 28.09 -18.63
N ASN A 271 -13.39 26.79 -18.46
CA ASN A 271 -13.13 26.18 -17.17
C ASN A 271 -11.94 25.25 -17.26
N PRO A 272 -10.71 25.79 -17.22
CA PRO A 272 -9.49 25.02 -17.43
C PRO A 272 -9.36 23.78 -16.52
N ASP A 273 -8.85 22.70 -17.06
CA ASP A 273 -8.64 21.41 -16.35
C ASP A 273 -7.89 21.58 -15.03
N ALA A 274 -6.88 22.44 -15.00
CA ALA A 274 -6.11 22.78 -13.81
C ALA A 274 -6.98 23.36 -12.67
N TYR A 275 -7.97 24.20 -13.01
CA TYR A 275 -8.91 24.74 -12.03
C TYR A 275 -9.86 23.66 -11.49
N GLN A 276 -10.38 22.82 -12.40
CA GLN A 276 -11.26 21.72 -12.03
C GLN A 276 -10.53 20.70 -11.15
N LEU A 277 -9.29 20.32 -11.50
CA LEU A 277 -8.45 19.45 -10.70
C LEU A 277 -8.18 20.03 -9.29
N ARG A 278 -7.83 21.33 -9.22
CA ARG A 278 -7.64 22.01 -7.95
C ARG A 278 -8.89 21.97 -7.07
N LYS A 279 -10.07 22.15 -7.67
CA LYS A 279 -11.36 22.09 -6.95
C LYS A 279 -11.66 20.68 -6.44
N LEU A 280 -11.38 19.65 -7.23
CA LEU A 280 -11.55 18.25 -6.85
C LEU A 280 -10.62 17.88 -5.67
N LEU A 281 -9.35 18.24 -5.77
CA LEU A 281 -8.36 17.97 -4.72
C LEU A 281 -8.59 18.83 -3.47
N GLY A 282 -9.23 19.98 -3.61
CA GLY A 282 -9.63 20.83 -2.47
C GLY A 282 -10.59 20.14 -1.50
N ARG A 283 -11.35 19.17 -1.95
CA ARG A 283 -12.20 18.33 -1.09
C ARG A 283 -11.39 17.43 -0.14
N HIS A 284 -10.09 17.26 -0.41
CA HIS A 284 -9.17 16.45 0.38
C HIS A 284 -8.14 17.29 1.16
N ASP A 285 -8.47 18.56 1.49
CA ASP A 285 -7.57 19.51 2.20
C ASP A 285 -6.23 19.80 1.51
N LEU A 286 -6.10 19.54 0.22
CA LEU A 286 -4.88 19.77 -0.57
C LEU A 286 -4.80 21.16 -1.22
N THR A 287 -5.71 22.08 -0.87
CA THR A 287 -5.85 23.39 -1.51
C THR A 287 -4.73 24.41 -1.16
N ARG A 288 -3.76 24.05 -0.34
CA ARG A 288 -2.69 24.97 0.09
C ARG A 288 -1.66 25.28 -1.00
N VAL A 289 -1.75 24.60 -2.15
CA VAL A 289 -0.83 24.82 -3.29
C VAL A 289 -1.44 25.80 -4.27
N GLY A 290 -0.59 26.73 -4.77
CA GLY A 290 -1.01 27.78 -5.68
C GLY A 290 -1.51 27.24 -7.03
N LYS A 291 -2.36 28.01 -7.74
CA LYS A 291 -2.87 27.69 -9.07
C LYS A 291 -1.75 27.30 -10.05
N LYS A 292 -0.63 27.99 -9.99
CA LYS A 292 0.54 27.77 -10.88
C LYS A 292 0.99 26.31 -10.93
N TYR A 293 1.01 25.60 -9.80
CA TYR A 293 1.40 24.18 -9.79
C TYR A 293 0.45 23.32 -10.64
N TYR A 294 -0.85 23.54 -10.54
CA TYR A 294 -1.84 22.76 -11.30
C TYR A 294 -1.77 23.08 -12.79
N ASP A 295 -1.56 24.35 -13.15
CA ASP A 295 -1.36 24.76 -14.55
C ASP A 295 -0.09 24.08 -15.13
N GLU A 296 1.01 24.08 -14.39
CA GLU A 296 2.25 23.41 -14.79
C GLU A 296 2.08 21.89 -14.88
N LEU A 297 1.35 21.26 -13.94
CA LEU A 297 1.12 19.83 -13.94
C LEU A 297 0.27 19.37 -15.13
N VAL A 298 -0.82 20.07 -15.42
CA VAL A 298 -1.69 19.76 -16.56
C VAL A 298 -0.90 19.95 -17.86
N THR A 299 -0.22 21.07 -18.03
CA THR A 299 0.67 21.32 -19.19
C THR A 299 1.74 20.22 -19.33
N TYR A 300 2.35 19.81 -18.21
CA TYR A 300 3.32 18.72 -18.22
C TYR A 300 2.68 17.40 -18.70
N CYS A 301 1.48 17.06 -18.22
CA CYS A 301 0.77 15.85 -18.64
C CYS A 301 0.42 15.88 -20.14
N GLU A 302 -0.03 17.03 -20.64
CA GLU A 302 -0.37 17.23 -22.05
C GLU A 302 0.85 17.16 -22.96
N THR A 303 2.00 17.67 -22.50
CA THR A 303 3.23 17.73 -23.30
C THR A 303 4.01 16.43 -23.29
N ASN A 304 4.14 15.77 -22.11
CA ASN A 304 5.05 14.63 -21.94
C ASN A 304 4.37 13.28 -22.09
N TYR A 305 3.05 13.21 -21.97
CA TYR A 305 2.31 11.97 -22.13
C TYR A 305 1.47 12.01 -23.42
N VAL A 306 2.02 12.60 -24.46
CA VAL A 306 1.47 12.49 -25.83
C VAL A 306 1.66 11.04 -26.29
N GLU A 307 0.74 10.57 -27.12
CA GLU A 307 0.76 9.22 -27.70
C GLU A 307 2.12 8.87 -28.33
N SER A 308 3.02 8.33 -27.54
CA SER A 308 4.19 7.65 -28.07
C SER A 308 4.02 6.17 -27.75
N GLU A 309 4.12 5.33 -28.77
CA GLU A 309 4.20 3.87 -28.59
C GLU A 309 5.42 3.47 -27.72
N THR A 310 6.26 4.44 -27.32
CA THR A 310 7.58 4.24 -26.75
C THR A 310 7.59 3.77 -25.31
N ASP A 311 6.49 3.94 -24.54
CA ASP A 311 6.48 3.65 -23.10
C ASP A 311 5.66 2.43 -22.71
N CYS A 312 5.60 1.44 -23.60
CA CYS A 312 4.92 0.18 -23.31
C CYS A 312 5.74 -0.71 -22.38
N ILE A 313 5.09 -1.28 -21.34
CA ILE A 313 5.66 -2.37 -20.54
C ILE A 313 5.09 -3.69 -21.03
N PHE A 314 5.99 -4.65 -21.25
CA PHE A 314 5.63 -5.96 -21.77
C PHE A 314 6.02 -7.07 -20.79
N THR A 315 5.20 -8.10 -20.68
CA THR A 315 5.64 -9.34 -20.06
C THR A 315 6.75 -9.97 -20.92
N ARG A 316 7.63 -10.79 -20.33
CA ARG A 316 8.70 -11.48 -21.08
C ARG A 316 8.19 -12.15 -22.35
N LYS A 317 7.05 -12.83 -22.27
CA LYS A 317 6.43 -13.50 -23.42
C LYS A 317 6.01 -12.51 -24.52
N ARG A 318 5.47 -11.34 -24.14
CA ARG A 318 5.11 -10.27 -25.10
C ARG A 318 6.36 -9.61 -25.67
N CYS A 319 7.41 -9.36 -24.86
CA CYS A 319 8.69 -8.84 -25.36
C CYS A 319 9.27 -9.74 -26.43
N VAL A 320 9.37 -11.03 -26.16
CA VAL A 320 9.90 -12.01 -27.13
C VAL A 320 9.05 -12.06 -28.39
N LYS A 321 7.73 -12.00 -28.28
CA LYS A 321 6.82 -11.93 -29.42
C LYS A 321 7.05 -10.66 -30.25
N GLU A 322 7.20 -9.52 -29.62
CA GLU A 322 7.45 -8.24 -30.28
C GLU A 322 8.83 -8.19 -30.92
N ILE A 323 9.88 -8.67 -30.25
CA ILE A 323 11.22 -8.79 -30.80
C ILE A 323 11.19 -9.69 -32.07
N ASN A 324 10.57 -10.85 -32.01
CA ASN A 324 10.45 -11.75 -33.17
C ASN A 324 9.67 -11.09 -34.33
N ARG A 325 8.64 -10.30 -34.04
CA ARG A 325 7.91 -9.53 -35.06
C ARG A 325 8.85 -8.55 -35.77
N ARG A 326 9.63 -7.76 -35.03
CA ARG A 326 10.55 -6.77 -35.56
C ARG A 326 11.69 -7.39 -36.35
N LEU A 327 12.28 -8.49 -35.84
CA LEU A 327 13.31 -9.25 -36.55
C LEU A 327 12.79 -9.78 -37.89
N LYS A 328 11.53 -10.22 -37.92
CA LYS A 328 10.88 -10.66 -39.17
C LYS A 328 10.67 -9.49 -40.14
N GLU A 329 10.27 -8.31 -39.65
CA GLU A 329 10.06 -7.10 -40.46
C GLU A 329 11.37 -6.55 -41.00
N SER A 330 12.47 -6.59 -40.23
CA SER A 330 13.81 -6.21 -40.69
C SER A 330 14.50 -7.27 -41.58
N GLY A 331 13.88 -8.44 -41.75
CA GLY A 331 14.47 -9.55 -42.49
C GLY A 331 15.61 -10.25 -41.77
N THR A 332 15.85 -9.94 -40.49
CA THR A 332 16.92 -10.51 -39.66
C THR A 332 16.58 -11.94 -39.28
N LYS A 333 17.49 -12.89 -39.56
CA LYS A 333 17.34 -14.29 -39.21
C LYS A 333 18.35 -14.67 -38.14
N LEU A 334 17.86 -15.23 -37.05
CA LEU A 334 18.71 -15.80 -36.01
C LEU A 334 19.04 -17.27 -36.41
N LEU A 335 20.33 -17.60 -36.48
CA LEU A 335 20.78 -18.94 -36.85
C LEU A 335 21.37 -19.62 -35.63
N TYR A 336 20.92 -20.85 -35.40
CA TYR A 336 21.51 -21.79 -34.46
C TYR A 336 21.80 -23.11 -35.14
N ASN A 337 23.05 -23.53 -35.16
CA ASN A 337 23.51 -24.71 -35.91
C ASN A 337 23.06 -24.70 -37.40
N GLY A 338 23.07 -23.53 -38.02
CA GLY A 338 22.68 -23.36 -39.42
C GLY A 338 21.16 -23.36 -39.69
N GLN A 339 20.34 -23.50 -38.65
CA GLN A 339 18.89 -23.44 -38.79
C GLN A 339 18.33 -22.11 -38.26
N VAL A 340 17.31 -21.58 -38.93
CA VAL A 340 16.62 -20.37 -38.49
C VAL A 340 15.77 -20.72 -37.26
N VAL A 341 16.07 -20.06 -36.12
CA VAL A 341 15.34 -20.26 -34.88
C VAL A 341 14.69 -18.93 -34.43
N PRO A 342 13.52 -18.98 -33.82
CA PRO A 342 12.91 -17.82 -33.22
C PRO A 342 13.67 -17.44 -31.92
N PHE A 343 13.73 -16.13 -31.61
CA PHE A 343 14.20 -15.70 -30.34
C PHE A 343 13.24 -16.16 -29.22
N ASP A 344 13.77 -16.72 -28.16
CA ASP A 344 12.97 -17.38 -27.10
C ASP A 344 13.12 -16.69 -25.73
N PRO A 345 12.22 -16.96 -24.76
CA PRO A 345 12.27 -16.33 -23.45
C PRO A 345 13.52 -16.63 -22.62
N LEU A 346 14.18 -17.77 -22.83
CA LEU A 346 15.42 -18.13 -22.15
C LEU A 346 16.58 -17.30 -22.70
N SER A 347 16.71 -17.23 -24.03
CA SER A 347 17.68 -16.39 -24.71
C SER A 347 17.53 -14.92 -24.32
N PHE A 348 16.30 -14.42 -24.20
CA PHE A 348 16.04 -13.07 -23.70
C PHE A 348 16.57 -12.88 -22.27
N LYS A 349 16.31 -13.83 -21.36
CA LYS A 349 16.81 -13.79 -19.98
C LYS A 349 18.34 -13.78 -19.95
N LEU A 350 18.98 -14.68 -20.68
CA LEU A 350 20.43 -14.81 -20.72
C LEU A 350 21.11 -13.54 -21.26
N LEU A 351 20.52 -12.94 -22.27
CA LEU A 351 21.02 -11.67 -22.83
C LEU A 351 20.94 -10.53 -21.82
N LEU A 352 19.85 -10.44 -21.06
CA LEU A 352 19.71 -9.45 -19.99
C LEU A 352 20.75 -9.65 -18.89
N ILE A 353 21.04 -10.90 -18.51
CA ILE A 353 22.09 -11.22 -17.52
C ILE A 353 23.47 -10.82 -18.07
N LYS A 354 23.77 -11.20 -19.31
CA LYS A 354 25.06 -10.91 -19.97
C LYS A 354 25.35 -9.41 -20.03
N ASP A 355 24.32 -8.60 -20.22
CA ASP A 355 24.44 -7.15 -20.35
C ASP A 355 24.30 -6.40 -19.02
N ASN A 356 24.28 -7.09 -17.88
CA ASN A 356 24.01 -6.54 -16.54
C ASN A 356 22.67 -5.79 -16.43
N LEU A 357 21.73 -6.08 -17.32
CA LEU A 357 20.37 -5.55 -17.29
C LEU A 357 19.42 -6.46 -16.48
N TYR A 358 19.96 -7.56 -15.97
CA TYR A 358 19.26 -8.54 -15.17
C TYR A 358 20.09 -8.87 -13.93
N ASP A 359 19.67 -8.35 -12.79
CA ASP A 359 20.29 -8.69 -11.51
C ASP A 359 19.74 -10.03 -11.00
N LYS A 360 20.60 -11.04 -10.98
CA LYS A 360 20.26 -12.41 -10.58
C LYS A 360 19.78 -12.49 -9.12
N ASP A 361 20.28 -11.65 -8.25
CA ASP A 361 19.95 -11.67 -6.82
C ASP A 361 18.62 -10.97 -6.53
N ASN A 362 18.23 -9.99 -7.34
CA ASN A 362 16.94 -9.31 -7.29
C ASN A 362 15.86 -10.01 -8.11
N TYR A 363 16.26 -10.85 -9.06
CA TYR A 363 15.40 -11.67 -9.90
C TYR A 363 15.34 -13.11 -9.38
N SER A 364 14.98 -13.30 -8.14
CA SER A 364 14.58 -14.64 -7.75
C SER A 364 13.31 -15.00 -8.51
N GLU A 365 13.40 -15.95 -9.45
CA GLU A 365 12.27 -16.72 -9.94
C GLU A 365 11.71 -17.51 -8.76
N ARG A 366 11.04 -16.84 -7.82
CA ARG A 366 10.34 -17.52 -6.75
C ARG A 366 9.14 -18.19 -7.37
N LYS A 367 9.14 -19.52 -7.37
CA LYS A 367 7.92 -20.32 -7.50
C LYS A 367 7.03 -19.94 -6.32
N ILE A 368 6.06 -19.07 -6.57
CA ILE A 368 5.06 -18.69 -5.58
C ILE A 368 3.86 -19.56 -5.85
N GLY A 369 3.60 -20.53 -4.97
CA GLY A 369 2.45 -21.41 -4.95
C GLY A 369 2.07 -22.00 -6.31
N ASN A 370 1.92 -23.28 -6.44
CA ASN A 370 1.40 -24.00 -7.61
C ASN A 370 1.70 -23.40 -8.99
N ASN A 371 2.98 -23.35 -9.41
CA ASN A 371 3.44 -23.08 -10.79
C ASN A 371 3.16 -21.69 -11.39
N ARG A 372 2.90 -20.64 -10.64
CA ARG A 372 2.79 -19.29 -11.20
C ARG A 372 4.16 -18.60 -11.23
N GLN A 373 4.71 -18.42 -12.44
CA GLN A 373 5.89 -17.58 -12.65
C GLN A 373 5.55 -16.11 -12.42
N VAL A 374 6.42 -15.40 -11.69
CA VAL A 374 6.36 -13.93 -11.60
C VAL A 374 6.51 -13.36 -13.02
N GLN A 375 5.55 -12.54 -13.45
CA GLN A 375 5.60 -11.89 -14.74
C GLN A 375 6.40 -10.59 -14.60
N TYR A 376 7.58 -10.54 -15.20
CA TYR A 376 8.40 -9.34 -15.26
C TYR A 376 7.91 -8.41 -16.35
N LEU A 377 7.93 -7.11 -16.04
CA LEU A 377 7.55 -6.06 -16.97
C LEU A 377 8.81 -5.47 -17.59
N HIS A 378 8.81 -5.29 -18.89
CA HIS A 378 9.95 -4.79 -19.66
C HIS A 378 9.51 -3.60 -20.52
N SER A 379 10.37 -2.57 -20.60
CA SER A 379 10.09 -1.37 -21.39
C SER A 379 10.27 -1.61 -22.88
N LEU A 380 9.66 -0.76 -23.70
CA LEU A 380 9.89 -0.75 -25.15
C LEU A 380 11.36 -0.41 -25.47
N ALA A 381 11.98 0.49 -24.70
CA ALA A 381 13.40 0.82 -24.82
C ALA A 381 14.30 -0.42 -24.68
N LEU A 382 13.93 -1.35 -23.79
CA LEU A 382 14.64 -2.63 -23.65
C LEU A 382 14.41 -3.54 -24.86
N ILE A 383 13.21 -3.55 -25.43
CA ILE A 383 12.91 -4.28 -26.66
C ILE A 383 13.71 -3.72 -27.83
N ASP A 384 13.78 -2.38 -27.96
CA ASP A 384 14.57 -1.68 -28.97
C ASP A 384 16.06 -2.02 -28.84
N TYR A 385 16.59 -1.96 -27.62
CA TYR A 385 17.97 -2.34 -27.33
C TYR A 385 18.28 -3.77 -27.75
N VAL A 386 17.46 -4.73 -27.29
CA VAL A 386 17.65 -6.15 -27.62
C VAL A 386 17.50 -6.40 -29.11
N THR A 387 16.51 -5.80 -29.77
CA THR A 387 16.29 -5.94 -31.21
C THR A 387 17.51 -5.43 -32.00
N LYS A 388 17.99 -4.21 -31.74
CA LYS A 388 19.18 -3.63 -32.37
C LYS A 388 20.42 -4.48 -32.16
N LYS A 389 20.60 -5.01 -30.94
CA LYS A 389 21.73 -5.89 -30.64
C LYS A 389 21.69 -7.21 -31.42
N LEU A 390 20.51 -7.80 -31.57
CA LEU A 390 20.33 -9.02 -32.36
C LEU A 390 20.52 -8.74 -33.87
N GLU A 391 20.08 -7.59 -34.36
CA GLU A 391 20.31 -7.16 -35.75
C GLU A 391 21.80 -6.93 -36.02
N SER A 392 22.53 -6.27 -35.11
CA SER A 392 23.96 -6.03 -35.25
C SER A 392 24.81 -7.31 -35.16
N ASN A 393 24.34 -8.31 -34.43
CA ASN A 393 25.01 -9.59 -34.22
C ASN A 393 24.50 -10.70 -35.15
N SER A 394 23.67 -10.36 -36.15
CA SER A 394 23.05 -11.34 -37.04
C SER A 394 24.04 -12.22 -37.83
N ASN A 395 25.34 -11.85 -37.82
CA ASN A 395 26.44 -12.65 -38.39
C ASN A 395 27.27 -13.42 -37.36
N SER A 396 26.97 -13.28 -36.05
CA SER A 396 27.65 -14.00 -34.97
C SER A 396 26.69 -15.01 -34.35
N ILE A 397 27.05 -16.26 -34.50
CA ILE A 397 26.47 -17.46 -33.93
C ILE A 397 26.16 -17.26 -32.45
N MET A 398 24.95 -17.58 -32.02
CA MET A 398 24.69 -17.81 -30.59
C MET A 398 25.40 -19.11 -30.18
N GLU A 399 26.64 -19.01 -29.72
CA GLU A 399 27.32 -20.04 -28.94
C GLU A 399 26.95 -19.99 -27.48
#